data_22330cf8f1614b794124a56c81214c50
#
_entry.id   22330cf8f1614b794124a56c81214c50
#
_cell.length_a   1.000
_cell.length_b   1.000
_cell.length_c   1.000
_cell.angle_alpha   90.00
_cell.angle_beta   90.00
_cell.angle_gamma   90.00
#
_symmetry.space_group_name_H-M   'P 1'
#
loop_
_entity.id
_entity.type
_entity.pdbx_description
1 polymer ?
#
loop_
_entity_poly.entity_id
_entity_poly.type
_entity_poly.pdbx_seq_one_letter_code
_entity_poly.pdbx_strand_id
1 'polypeptide(L)'
;MRQRILRLSIVLISVLSALALFGCGSASAPDGTSFVLNRDGSVTQTIIGTNDDMIGRNDLSAFIEQQVEAYASGRDEPSVELNSCSIEGNRISIELQYASIDDYADFNHVPAYDGDVEEALTKGFLFGSRFLTDSGLEYSGYTIPVEYPEMRVLVLQEPMTVSIPEKAVLYSDNMKKNDDGS
;
A
#
# COMPACT_ATOMS: atom_id res chain seq x y z
N MET A 1 11.91 -10.25 27.45
CA MET A 1 10.66 -9.91 26.75
C MET A 1 10.72 -8.51 26.17
N ARG A 2 10.93 -7.43 26.94
CA ARG A 2 10.99 -6.03 26.47
C ARG A 2 11.99 -5.75 25.33
N GLN A 3 13.18 -6.37 25.32
CA GLN A 3 14.19 -6.21 24.26
C GLN A 3 13.83 -6.91 22.95
N ARG A 4 13.02 -7.98 23.00
CA ARG A 4 12.55 -8.66 21.78
C ARG A 4 11.41 -7.87 21.11
N ILE A 5 10.52 -7.28 21.91
CA ILE A 5 9.45 -6.40 21.43
C ILE A 5 10.04 -5.13 20.77
N LEU A 6 11.12 -4.56 21.37
CA LEU A 6 11.80 -3.41 20.79
C LEU A 6 12.48 -3.74 19.44
N ARG A 7 13.00 -4.96 19.29
CA ARG A 7 13.57 -5.45 18.04
C ARG A 7 12.48 -5.77 17.01
N LEU A 8 11.33 -6.24 17.46
CA LEU A 8 10.15 -6.48 16.61
C LEU A 8 9.60 -5.16 16.04
N SER A 9 9.51 -4.10 16.88
CA SER A 9 9.14 -2.77 16.43
C SER A 9 10.11 -2.21 15.39
N ILE A 10 11.41 -2.47 15.55
CA ILE A 10 12.45 -2.09 14.58
C ILE A 10 12.33 -2.92 13.29
N VAL A 11 11.98 -4.21 13.38
CA VAL A 11 11.86 -5.09 12.22
C VAL A 11 10.59 -4.79 11.43
N LEU A 12 9.46 -4.53 12.06
CA LEU A 12 8.22 -4.17 11.34
C LEU A 12 8.31 -2.76 10.75
N ILE A 13 8.87 -1.80 11.49
CA ILE A 13 9.21 -0.47 10.97
C ILE A 13 10.27 -0.58 9.87
N SER A 14 11.20 -1.55 9.93
CA SER A 14 12.19 -1.76 8.87
C SER A 14 11.63 -2.53 7.67
N VAL A 15 10.62 -3.37 7.81
CA VAL A 15 9.89 -3.97 6.67
C VAL A 15 9.04 -2.91 5.97
N LEU A 16 8.36 -2.03 6.72
CA LEU A 16 7.69 -0.88 6.14
C LEU A 16 8.66 0.22 5.66
N SER A 17 9.79 0.44 6.36
CA SER A 17 10.75 1.50 6.00
C SER A 17 11.92 1.03 5.12
N ALA A 18 12.23 -0.26 5.04
CA ALA A 18 13.20 -0.78 4.07
C ALA A 18 12.71 -0.63 2.62
N LEU A 19 11.40 -0.54 2.41
CA LEU A 19 10.80 -0.20 1.11
C LEU A 19 11.03 1.28 0.73
N ALA A 20 11.23 2.17 1.70
CA ALA A 20 11.45 3.61 1.46
C ALA A 20 12.92 3.99 1.19
N LEU A 21 13.91 3.11 1.44
CA LEU A 21 15.33 3.40 1.29
C LEU A 21 15.97 2.92 -0.02
N PHE A 22 15.24 2.18 -0.85
CA PHE A 22 15.73 1.82 -2.18
C PHE A 22 15.32 2.88 -3.19
N GLY A 23 16.11 3.93 -3.24
CA GLY A 23 16.07 4.88 -4.34
C GLY A 23 16.27 4.16 -5.68
N CYS A 24 15.37 4.41 -6.63
CA CYS A 24 15.55 4.24 -8.07
C CYS A 24 16.13 2.90 -8.54
N GLY A 25 15.56 1.80 -8.11
CA GLY A 25 15.73 0.49 -8.72
C GLY A 25 14.40 -0.22 -8.60
N SER A 26 13.94 -0.86 -9.66
CA SER A 26 12.69 -1.63 -9.70
C SER A 26 12.72 -2.75 -8.63
N ALA A 27 12.44 -2.38 -7.38
CA ALA A 27 12.20 -3.34 -6.32
C ALA A 27 10.88 -4.03 -6.64
N SER A 28 10.94 -5.31 -7.00
CA SER A 28 9.73 -6.12 -7.11
C SER A 28 9.17 -6.33 -5.70
N ALA A 29 7.86 -6.14 -5.53
CA ALA A 29 7.19 -6.55 -4.32
C ALA A 29 7.45 -8.05 -4.06
N PRO A 30 7.56 -8.49 -2.80
CA PRO A 30 7.53 -9.92 -2.50
C PRO A 30 6.30 -10.55 -3.11
N ASP A 31 6.45 -11.72 -3.74
CA ASP A 31 5.36 -12.42 -4.42
C ASP A 31 4.13 -12.53 -3.51
N GLY A 32 3.01 -11.97 -3.95
CA GLY A 32 1.73 -12.00 -3.26
C GLY A 32 1.42 -10.81 -2.35
N THR A 33 2.34 -9.85 -2.15
CA THR A 33 1.99 -8.57 -1.51
C THR A 33 1.09 -7.78 -2.43
N SER A 34 -0.07 -7.35 -1.92
CA SER A 34 -1.09 -6.71 -2.74
C SER A 34 -1.86 -5.61 -2.00
N PHE A 35 -2.42 -4.72 -2.80
CA PHE A 35 -3.33 -3.66 -2.42
C PHE A 35 -4.59 -3.78 -3.28
N VAL A 36 -5.75 -3.83 -2.66
CA VAL A 36 -7.03 -3.88 -3.32
C VAL A 36 -7.85 -2.68 -2.88
N LEU A 37 -8.15 -1.76 -3.81
CA LEU A 37 -9.13 -0.71 -3.59
C LEU A 37 -10.53 -1.31 -3.87
N ASN A 38 -11.40 -1.30 -2.88
CA ASN A 38 -12.76 -1.82 -3.01
C ASN A 38 -13.70 -0.75 -3.57
N ARG A 39 -14.86 -1.17 -4.07
CA ARG A 39 -15.87 -0.25 -4.65
C ARG A 39 -16.47 0.73 -3.66
N ASP A 40 -16.46 0.41 -2.38
CA ASP A 40 -16.94 1.26 -1.29
C ASP A 40 -15.88 2.23 -0.76
N GLY A 41 -14.67 2.22 -1.37
CA GLY A 41 -13.53 3.06 -0.98
C GLY A 41 -12.66 2.45 0.12
N SER A 42 -13.04 1.30 0.67
CA SER A 42 -12.20 0.58 1.62
C SER A 42 -10.99 -0.05 0.92
N VAL A 43 -9.95 -0.38 1.69
CA VAL A 43 -8.72 -0.97 1.18
C VAL A 43 -8.43 -2.29 1.87
N THR A 44 -8.09 -3.31 1.10
CA THR A 44 -7.54 -4.57 1.62
C THR A 44 -6.08 -4.67 1.25
N GLN A 45 -5.20 -4.81 2.23
CA GLN A 45 -3.77 -5.00 2.02
C GLN A 45 -3.36 -6.41 2.44
N THR A 46 -2.67 -7.14 1.56
CA THR A 46 -1.97 -8.38 1.92
C THR A 46 -0.48 -8.10 1.96
N ILE A 47 0.15 -8.36 3.09
CA ILE A 47 1.60 -8.22 3.30
C ILE A 47 2.22 -9.60 3.33
N ILE A 48 3.18 -9.84 2.45
CA ILE A 48 3.95 -11.08 2.43
C ILE A 48 5.37 -10.77 2.89
N GLY A 49 5.88 -11.61 3.81
CA GLY A 49 7.22 -11.47 4.35
C GLY A 49 7.87 -12.81 4.66
N THR A 50 9.11 -12.75 5.16
CA THR A 50 9.86 -13.91 5.65
C THR A 50 9.97 -13.88 7.17
N ASN A 51 9.95 -15.07 7.79
CA ASN A 51 10.03 -15.26 9.24
C ASN A 51 11.46 -15.63 9.66
N ASP A 52 12.43 -14.79 9.30
CA ASP A 52 13.85 -15.07 9.56
C ASP A 52 14.18 -15.08 11.07
N ASP A 53 13.45 -14.31 11.87
CA ASP A 53 13.61 -14.25 13.33
C ASP A 53 12.84 -15.35 14.09
N MET A 54 12.19 -16.28 13.38
CA MET A 54 11.40 -17.38 13.96
C MET A 54 10.36 -16.90 15.00
N ILE A 55 9.64 -15.85 14.67
CA ILE A 55 8.58 -15.28 15.51
C ILE A 55 7.39 -16.25 15.54
N GLY A 56 6.78 -16.42 16.72
CA GLY A 56 5.57 -17.21 16.85
C GLY A 56 4.36 -16.46 16.24
N ARG A 57 3.45 -17.22 15.59
CA ARG A 57 2.22 -16.63 15.02
C ARG A 57 1.44 -15.80 16.04
N ASN A 58 1.27 -16.33 17.26
CA ASN A 58 0.51 -15.62 18.30
C ASN A 58 1.18 -14.31 18.74
N ASP A 59 2.51 -14.28 18.79
CA ASP A 59 3.26 -13.08 19.16
C ASP A 59 3.14 -12.02 18.05
N LEU A 60 3.18 -12.45 16.79
CA LEU A 60 3.00 -11.56 15.64
C LEU A 60 1.58 -11.00 15.57
N SER A 61 0.56 -11.87 15.69
CA SER A 61 -0.85 -11.45 15.70
C SER A 61 -1.11 -10.45 16.84
N ALA A 62 -0.71 -10.78 18.07
CA ALA A 62 -0.89 -9.89 19.21
C ALA A 62 -0.18 -8.55 19.05
N PHE A 63 0.99 -8.53 18.41
CA PHE A 63 1.69 -7.28 18.09
C PHE A 63 0.91 -6.43 17.10
N ILE A 64 0.39 -7.02 16.01
CA ILE A 64 -0.39 -6.29 15.00
C ILE A 64 -1.69 -5.78 15.61
N GLU A 65 -2.41 -6.62 16.37
CA GLU A 65 -3.63 -6.23 17.08
C GLU A 65 -3.40 -5.04 18.01
N GLN A 66 -2.26 -5.01 18.72
CA GLN A 66 -1.89 -3.87 19.56
C GLN A 66 -1.68 -2.58 18.73
N GLN A 67 -1.10 -2.67 17.52
CA GLN A 67 -0.95 -1.50 16.63
C GLN A 67 -2.31 -1.02 16.12
N VAL A 68 -3.20 -1.94 15.73
CA VAL A 68 -4.57 -1.63 15.32
C VAL A 68 -5.34 -0.96 16.46
N GLU A 69 -5.29 -1.50 17.67
CA GLU A 69 -5.92 -0.89 18.86
C GLU A 69 -5.34 0.51 19.17
N ALA A 70 -4.02 0.68 19.07
CA ALA A 70 -3.37 1.96 19.29
C ALA A 70 -3.82 3.01 18.25
N TYR A 71 -3.97 2.61 16.99
CA TYR A 71 -4.46 3.47 15.92
C TYR A 71 -5.95 3.82 16.10
N ALA A 72 -6.77 2.86 16.51
CA ALA A 72 -8.19 3.07 16.81
C ALA A 72 -8.42 3.96 18.04
N SER A 73 -7.43 4.08 18.92
CA SER A 73 -7.55 4.86 20.16
C SER A 73 -7.77 6.34 19.83
N GLY A 74 -8.96 6.86 20.21
CA GLY A 74 -9.34 8.25 19.95
C GLY A 74 -10.09 8.47 18.64
N ARG A 75 -10.45 7.39 17.92
CA ARG A 75 -11.35 7.40 16.77
C ARG A 75 -12.74 6.88 17.17
N ASP A 76 -13.79 7.43 16.58
CA ASP A 76 -15.17 7.06 16.94
C ASP A 76 -15.58 5.68 16.36
N GLU A 77 -14.94 5.26 15.26
CA GLU A 77 -15.20 3.97 14.60
C GLU A 77 -13.87 3.25 14.29
N PRO A 78 -13.86 1.91 14.32
CA PRO A 78 -12.71 1.14 13.89
C PRO A 78 -12.47 1.36 12.39
N SER A 79 -11.29 1.86 12.06
CA SER A 79 -10.92 2.19 10.69
C SER A 79 -9.82 1.29 10.13
N VAL A 80 -9.25 0.41 10.96
CA VAL A 80 -8.30 -0.63 10.57
C VAL A 80 -8.63 -1.91 11.32
N GLU A 81 -8.60 -3.05 10.61
CA GLU A 81 -8.86 -4.37 11.16
C GLU A 81 -7.82 -5.40 10.67
N LEU A 82 -7.41 -6.30 11.56
CA LEU A 82 -6.61 -7.47 11.20
C LEU A 82 -7.53 -8.62 10.79
N ASN A 83 -7.65 -8.89 9.49
CA ASN A 83 -8.46 -9.99 8.97
C ASN A 83 -7.80 -11.34 9.17
N SER A 84 -6.50 -11.42 8.89
CA SER A 84 -5.76 -12.68 9.06
C SER A 84 -4.27 -12.45 9.33
N CYS A 85 -3.68 -13.40 10.07
CA CYS A 85 -2.25 -13.49 10.26
C CYS A 85 -1.86 -14.97 10.24
N SER A 86 -0.97 -15.37 9.33
CA SER A 86 -0.50 -16.74 9.21
C SER A 86 1.01 -16.82 9.01
N ILE A 87 1.59 -17.91 9.48
CA ILE A 87 2.99 -18.27 9.23
C ILE A 87 3.01 -19.71 8.72
N GLU A 88 3.48 -19.89 7.50
CA GLU A 88 3.62 -21.19 6.84
C GLU A 88 5.09 -21.41 6.47
N GLY A 89 5.77 -22.29 7.22
CA GLY A 89 7.21 -22.44 7.10
C GLY A 89 7.93 -21.13 7.42
N ASN A 90 8.61 -20.55 6.44
CA ASN A 90 9.29 -19.25 6.56
C ASN A 90 8.49 -18.07 5.97
N ARG A 91 7.26 -18.31 5.48
CA ARG A 91 6.41 -17.30 4.87
C ARG A 91 5.44 -16.73 5.88
N ILE A 92 5.45 -15.40 6.03
CA ILE A 92 4.44 -14.64 6.76
C ILE A 92 3.42 -14.11 5.76
N SER A 93 2.13 -14.20 6.12
CA SER A 93 1.03 -13.54 5.40
C SER A 93 0.14 -12.82 6.40
N ILE A 94 -0.04 -11.52 6.20
CA ILE A 94 -0.88 -10.65 7.02
C ILE A 94 -1.89 -9.98 6.09
N GLU A 95 -3.17 -10.00 6.46
CA GLU A 95 -4.21 -9.28 5.76
C GLU A 95 -4.83 -8.24 6.68
N LEU A 96 -4.79 -6.99 6.25
CA LEU A 96 -5.37 -5.84 6.92
C LEU A 96 -6.46 -5.23 6.05
N GLN A 97 -7.55 -4.79 6.70
CA GLN A 97 -8.62 -4.02 6.10
C GLN A 97 -8.58 -2.60 6.65
N TYR A 98 -8.71 -1.62 5.77
CA TYR A 98 -8.76 -0.20 6.09
C TYR A 98 -10.10 0.37 5.61
N ALA A 99 -10.72 1.24 6.41
CA ALA A 99 -11.98 1.87 6.02
C ALA A 99 -11.83 2.83 4.83
N SER A 100 -10.63 3.40 4.66
CA SER A 100 -10.31 4.32 3.57
C SER A 100 -8.83 4.25 3.17
N ILE A 101 -8.48 4.90 2.05
CA ILE A 101 -7.08 5.08 1.65
C ILE A 101 -6.32 6.02 2.61
N ASP A 102 -7.01 6.96 3.25
CA ASP A 102 -6.41 7.84 4.24
C ASP A 102 -6.01 7.04 5.49
N ASP A 103 -6.86 6.09 5.94
CA ASP A 103 -6.50 5.18 7.03
C ASP A 103 -5.32 4.27 6.67
N TYR A 104 -5.28 3.78 5.42
CA TYR A 104 -4.13 3.03 4.92
C TYR A 104 -2.85 3.87 4.96
N ALA A 105 -2.90 5.11 4.47
CA ALA A 105 -1.75 6.01 4.44
C ALA A 105 -1.26 6.35 5.85
N ASP A 106 -2.18 6.71 6.74
CA ASP A 106 -1.89 7.09 8.12
C ASP A 106 -1.34 5.94 8.95
N PHE A 107 -1.98 4.76 8.87
CA PHE A 107 -1.57 3.57 9.63
C PHE A 107 -0.18 3.08 9.21
N ASN A 108 0.10 3.05 7.90
CA ASN A 108 1.37 2.58 7.35
C ASN A 108 2.44 3.69 7.30
N HIS A 109 2.08 4.94 7.58
CA HIS A 109 2.97 6.11 7.46
C HIS A 109 3.56 6.28 6.06
N VAL A 110 2.76 6.03 5.02
CA VAL A 110 3.15 6.13 3.62
C VAL A 110 2.24 7.10 2.87
N PRO A 111 2.76 7.86 1.91
CA PRO A 111 1.91 8.67 1.04
C PRO A 111 1.06 7.78 0.14
N ALA A 112 -0.27 7.92 0.26
CA ALA A 112 -1.23 7.31 -0.65
C ALA A 112 -2.40 8.27 -0.86
N TYR A 113 -3.06 8.16 -2.01
CA TYR A 113 -4.18 9.05 -2.33
C TYR A 113 -5.07 8.41 -3.40
N ASP A 114 -6.36 8.58 -3.25
CA ASP A 114 -7.39 8.24 -4.23
C ASP A 114 -8.38 9.39 -4.33
N GLY A 115 -8.48 10.01 -5.48
CA GLY A 115 -9.36 11.17 -5.74
C GLY A 115 -8.98 11.88 -7.03
N ASP A 116 -9.31 13.16 -7.15
CA ASP A 116 -9.07 13.94 -8.35
C ASP A 116 -7.61 14.36 -8.52
N VAL A 117 -7.16 14.48 -9.76
CA VAL A 117 -5.81 14.94 -10.10
C VAL A 117 -5.53 16.34 -9.53
N GLU A 118 -6.50 17.26 -9.57
CA GLU A 118 -6.34 18.61 -9.04
C GLU A 118 -6.12 18.61 -7.52
N GLU A 119 -6.91 17.80 -6.80
CA GLU A 119 -6.74 17.65 -5.35
C GLU A 119 -5.42 16.96 -5.01
N ALA A 120 -5.00 15.94 -5.78
CA ALA A 120 -3.70 15.28 -5.59
C ALA A 120 -2.55 16.29 -5.66
N LEU A 121 -2.55 17.21 -6.63
CA LEU A 121 -1.56 18.29 -6.72
C LEU A 121 -1.58 19.21 -5.50
N THR A 122 -2.78 19.56 -5.03
CA THR A 122 -2.96 20.41 -3.85
C THR A 122 -2.37 19.74 -2.59
N LYS A 123 -2.47 18.43 -2.51
CA LYS A 123 -1.87 17.60 -1.46
C LYS A 123 -0.35 17.37 -1.67
N GLY A 124 0.24 17.86 -2.76
CA GLY A 124 1.67 17.81 -3.02
C GLY A 124 2.15 16.59 -3.81
N PHE A 125 1.25 15.77 -4.34
CA PHE A 125 1.62 14.70 -5.27
C PHE A 125 2.03 15.28 -6.62
N LEU A 126 3.15 14.81 -7.17
CA LEU A 126 3.69 15.31 -8.43
C LEU A 126 3.59 14.25 -9.53
N PHE A 127 3.11 14.66 -10.68
CA PHE A 127 2.98 13.82 -11.88
C PHE A 127 4.14 14.09 -12.86
N GLY A 128 5.36 13.84 -12.41
CA GLY A 128 6.56 14.09 -13.22
C GLY A 128 6.93 12.97 -14.20
N SER A 129 6.29 11.82 -14.08
CA SER A 129 6.59 10.62 -14.87
C SER A 129 5.83 10.58 -16.20
N ARG A 130 6.19 9.63 -17.01
CA ARG A 130 5.47 9.25 -18.22
C ARG A 130 4.35 8.28 -17.87
N PHE A 131 3.22 8.42 -18.52
CA PHE A 131 2.07 7.55 -18.41
C PHE A 131 1.80 6.83 -19.74
N LEU A 132 1.25 5.63 -19.63
CA LEU A 132 0.94 4.76 -20.76
C LEU A 132 -0.54 4.40 -20.74
N THR A 133 -1.13 4.26 -21.92
CA THR A 133 -2.43 3.59 -22.12
C THR A 133 -2.24 2.11 -22.40
N ASP A 134 -3.33 1.34 -22.35
CA ASP A 134 -3.36 -0.05 -22.81
C ASP A 134 -2.88 -0.24 -24.27
N SER A 135 -3.06 0.77 -25.12
CA SER A 135 -2.61 0.75 -26.51
C SER A 135 -1.15 1.18 -26.70
N GLY A 136 -0.45 1.53 -25.61
CA GLY A 136 0.93 1.99 -25.64
C GLY A 136 1.11 3.46 -26.05
N LEU A 137 0.02 4.26 -26.06
CA LEU A 137 0.15 5.71 -26.23
C LEU A 137 0.76 6.32 -24.97
N GLU A 138 1.66 7.27 -25.17
CA GLU A 138 2.38 7.94 -24.08
C GLU A 138 1.78 9.31 -23.78
N TYR A 139 1.69 9.63 -22.48
CA TYR A 139 1.30 10.93 -21.95
C TYR A 139 2.36 11.43 -20.98
N SER A 140 2.63 12.72 -21.02
CA SER A 140 3.49 13.34 -20.03
C SER A 140 2.69 13.59 -18.73
N GLY A 141 3.25 13.22 -17.60
CA GLY A 141 2.66 13.53 -16.30
C GLY A 141 2.47 15.05 -16.05
N TYR A 142 3.20 15.89 -16.75
CA TYR A 142 3.02 17.35 -16.68
C TYR A 142 1.77 17.87 -17.39
N THR A 143 1.27 17.12 -18.38
CA THR A 143 0.06 17.54 -19.13
C THR A 143 -1.23 17.02 -18.51
N ILE A 144 -1.18 15.92 -17.76
CA ILE A 144 -2.36 15.29 -17.15
C ILE A 144 -3.12 16.27 -16.25
N PRO A 145 -2.48 17.04 -15.33
CA PRO A 145 -3.22 17.99 -14.48
C PRO A 145 -3.88 19.12 -15.25
N VAL A 146 -3.34 19.48 -16.40
CA VAL A 146 -3.87 20.58 -17.22
C VAL A 146 -5.02 20.12 -18.10
N GLU A 147 -4.91 18.91 -18.68
CA GLU A 147 -5.90 18.39 -19.62
C GLU A 147 -7.02 17.62 -18.94
N TYR A 148 -6.73 17.02 -17.77
CA TYR A 148 -7.64 16.09 -17.08
C TYR A 148 -7.69 16.34 -15.55
N PRO A 149 -8.00 17.56 -15.09
CA PRO A 149 -7.96 17.90 -13.65
C PRO A 149 -8.95 17.08 -12.81
N GLU A 150 -10.09 16.71 -13.38
CA GLU A 150 -11.15 15.92 -12.73
C GLU A 150 -10.98 14.41 -12.90
N MET A 151 -9.90 13.95 -13.56
CA MET A 151 -9.63 12.52 -13.69
C MET A 151 -9.31 11.94 -12.32
N ARG A 152 -9.94 10.82 -11.97
CA ARG A 152 -9.60 10.08 -10.74
C ARG A 152 -8.21 9.47 -10.87
N VAL A 153 -7.41 9.60 -9.84
CA VAL A 153 -6.06 9.06 -9.74
C VAL A 153 -5.90 8.29 -8.44
N LEU A 154 -5.28 7.11 -8.54
CA LEU A 154 -4.74 6.38 -7.39
C LEU A 154 -3.23 6.58 -7.36
N VAL A 155 -2.71 7.07 -6.25
CA VAL A 155 -1.27 7.24 -6.01
C VAL A 155 -0.85 6.31 -4.88
N LEU A 156 0.13 5.46 -5.15
CA LEU A 156 0.78 4.58 -4.18
C LEU A 156 2.29 4.68 -4.38
N GLN A 157 3.07 4.64 -3.31
CA GLN A 157 4.53 4.74 -3.37
C GLN A 157 5.25 3.41 -3.09
N GLU A 158 4.52 2.38 -2.72
CA GLU A 158 5.09 1.07 -2.40
C GLU A 158 4.98 0.11 -3.59
N PRO A 159 6.00 -0.74 -3.80
CA PRO A 159 5.93 -1.78 -4.83
C PRO A 159 5.01 -2.92 -4.37
N MET A 160 3.91 -3.13 -5.08
CA MET A 160 2.95 -4.19 -4.80
C MET A 160 2.06 -4.48 -6.01
N THR A 161 1.34 -5.58 -5.97
CA THR A 161 0.26 -5.82 -6.92
C THR A 161 -0.94 -4.97 -6.54
N VAL A 162 -1.46 -4.19 -7.47
CA VAL A 162 -2.58 -3.28 -7.23
C VAL A 162 -3.80 -3.77 -8.01
N SER A 163 -4.93 -3.89 -7.31
CA SER A 163 -6.24 -4.15 -7.93
C SER A 163 -7.18 -3.01 -7.63
N ILE A 164 -7.87 -2.52 -8.65
CA ILE A 164 -8.84 -1.44 -8.54
C ILE A 164 -10.19 -1.88 -9.13
N PRO A 165 -11.33 -1.33 -8.64
CA PRO A 165 -12.65 -1.75 -9.07
C PRO A 165 -13.01 -1.32 -10.49
N GLU A 166 -12.27 -0.36 -11.04
CA GLU A 166 -12.49 0.26 -12.34
C GLU A 166 -11.29 0.03 -13.25
N LYS A 167 -11.52 0.09 -14.56
CA LYS A 167 -10.44 -0.05 -15.52
C LYS A 167 -9.55 1.18 -15.52
N ALA A 168 -8.25 1.02 -15.22
CA ALA A 168 -7.29 2.07 -15.42
C ALA A 168 -7.17 2.44 -16.91
N VAL A 169 -7.23 3.73 -17.24
CA VAL A 169 -7.05 4.24 -18.60
C VAL A 169 -5.61 4.69 -18.84
N LEU A 170 -4.93 5.12 -17.77
CA LEU A 170 -3.53 5.52 -17.76
C LEU A 170 -2.84 4.88 -16.56
N TYR A 171 -1.61 4.45 -16.73
CA TYR A 171 -0.74 3.96 -15.66
C TYR A 171 0.68 4.48 -15.85
N SER A 172 1.38 4.73 -14.76
CA SER A 172 2.76 5.21 -14.81
C SER A 172 3.71 4.16 -15.41
N ASP A 173 4.79 4.58 -16.04
CA ASP A 173 5.71 3.71 -16.77
C ASP A 173 6.53 2.75 -15.89
N ASN A 174 6.49 2.91 -14.57
CA ASN A 174 7.03 1.96 -13.59
C ASN A 174 6.07 0.83 -13.21
N MET A 175 4.83 0.86 -13.70
CA MET A 175 3.85 -0.20 -13.47
C MET A 175 3.88 -1.23 -14.61
N LYS A 176 3.52 -2.45 -14.28
CA LYS A 176 3.28 -3.52 -15.25
C LYS A 176 1.86 -4.01 -15.06
N LYS A 177 1.15 -4.15 -16.17
CA LYS A 177 -0.17 -4.77 -16.16
C LYS A 177 -0.04 -6.28 -16.08
N ASN A 178 -0.84 -6.91 -15.24
CA ASN A 178 -0.89 -8.36 -15.18
C ASN A 178 -1.67 -8.94 -16.35
N ASP A 179 -1.37 -10.20 -16.74
CA ASP A 179 -1.99 -10.88 -17.88
C ASP A 179 -3.50 -11.10 -17.71
N ASP A 180 -4.01 -11.09 -16.49
CA ASP A 180 -5.43 -11.20 -16.16
C ASP A 180 -6.20 -9.87 -16.27
N GLY A 181 -5.51 -8.77 -16.57
CA GLY A 181 -6.08 -7.45 -16.77
C GLY A 181 -6.25 -6.62 -15.49
N SER A 182 -5.73 -7.12 -14.35
CA SER A 182 -5.64 -6.37 -13.09
C SER A 182 -4.36 -5.52 -13.03
#